data_e3bbb995d7ef72660c8464624c8c6417
#
_entry.id   e3bbb995d7ef72660c8464624c8c6417
#
_cell.length_a   1.000
_cell.length_b   1.000
_cell.length_c   1.000
_cell.angle_alpha   90.00
_cell.angle_beta   90.00
_cell.angle_gamma   90.00
#
_symmetry.space_group_name_H-M   'P 1'
#
loop_
_entity.id
_entity.type
_entity.pdbx_description
1 polymer ?
#
loop_
_entity_poly.entity_id
_entity_poly.type
_entity_poly.pdbx_seq_one_letter_code
_entity_poly.pdbx_strand_id
1 'polypeptide(L)'
;MATCNSAQNALCKKLGKDYHICYIDLERCIYRDFGNGFNLEISGTHTTNKRKTAKLYLWFGECFIVRKVYGVTQEDIGAIAEELYEYTKQLIKQGYDNRTALLDMLHPKLNEERN
;
A
#
# COMPACT_ATOMS: atom_id res chain seq x y z
N MET A 1 -18.37 10.94 23.01
CA MET A 1 -17.08 10.32 23.29
C MET A 1 -16.26 10.25 22.01
N ALA A 2 -15.04 10.76 22.07
CA ALA A 2 -14.16 10.65 20.93
C ALA A 2 -13.89 9.18 20.64
N THR A 3 -14.07 8.75 19.41
CA THR A 3 -13.80 7.38 19.04
C THR A 3 -12.30 7.15 18.97
N CYS A 4 -11.84 5.92 19.23
CA CYS A 4 -10.44 5.59 19.07
C CYS A 4 -9.94 5.71 17.62
N ASN A 5 -10.85 5.99 16.68
CA ASN A 5 -10.55 6.09 15.26
C ASN A 5 -10.49 7.53 14.75
N SER A 6 -10.69 8.53 15.62
CA SER A 6 -10.78 9.91 15.16
C SER A 6 -9.51 10.43 14.50
N ALA A 7 -8.34 10.08 15.03
CA ALA A 7 -7.06 10.48 14.43
C ALA A 7 -6.84 9.81 13.07
N GLN A 8 -7.21 8.55 12.92
CA GLN A 8 -7.10 7.84 11.65
C GLN A 8 -8.06 8.42 10.61
N ASN A 9 -9.29 8.76 11.01
CA ASN A 9 -10.25 9.40 10.13
C ASN A 9 -9.73 10.76 9.65
N ALA A 10 -9.14 11.55 10.56
CA ALA A 10 -8.57 12.84 10.21
C ALA A 10 -7.40 12.70 9.22
N LEU A 11 -6.54 11.71 9.44
CA LEU A 11 -5.43 11.43 8.54
C LEU A 11 -5.93 11.02 7.15
N CYS A 12 -6.92 10.14 7.09
CA CYS A 12 -7.51 9.70 5.83
C CYS A 12 -8.09 10.89 5.04
N LYS A 13 -8.81 11.76 5.73
CA LYS A 13 -9.38 12.98 5.13
C LYS A 13 -8.28 13.91 4.61
N LYS A 14 -7.20 14.07 5.38
CA LYS A 14 -6.07 14.91 5.01
C LYS A 14 -5.35 14.38 3.76
N LEU A 15 -5.26 13.07 3.62
CA LEU A 15 -4.62 12.44 2.46
C LEU A 15 -5.40 12.70 1.16
N GLY A 16 -6.72 12.81 1.26
CA GLY A 16 -7.54 13.20 0.13
C GLY A 16 -8.67 12.23 -0.19
N LYS A 17 -9.45 12.61 -1.20
CA LYS A 17 -10.67 11.87 -1.59
C LYS A 17 -10.41 10.49 -2.18
N ASP A 18 -9.18 10.22 -2.63
CA ASP A 18 -8.82 8.93 -3.21
C ASP A 18 -8.54 7.88 -2.12
N TYR A 19 -8.47 8.32 -0.86
CA TYR A 19 -8.19 7.46 0.28
C TYR A 19 -9.46 7.22 1.07
N HIS A 20 -9.63 6.00 1.57
CA HIS A 20 -10.76 5.67 2.43
C HIS A 20 -10.38 4.59 3.43
N ILE A 21 -11.23 4.43 4.44
CA ILE A 21 -11.02 3.45 5.49
C ILE A 21 -11.59 2.11 5.03
N CYS A 22 -10.85 1.03 5.26
CA CYS A 22 -11.37 -0.31 5.08
C CYS A 22 -10.71 -1.27 6.07
N TYR A 23 -11.23 -2.49 6.15
CA TYR A 23 -10.67 -3.53 7.00
C TYR A 23 -9.95 -4.56 6.12
N ILE A 24 -8.69 -4.80 6.46
CA ILE A 24 -7.86 -5.80 5.78
C ILE A 24 -7.30 -6.70 6.88
N ASP A 25 -7.57 -7.98 6.79
CA ASP A 25 -7.15 -8.97 7.80
C ASP A 25 -7.52 -8.54 9.22
N LEU A 26 -8.77 -8.07 9.40
CA LEU A 26 -9.33 -7.62 10.68
C LEU A 26 -8.68 -6.34 11.23
N GLU A 27 -7.77 -5.72 10.50
CA GLU A 27 -7.18 -4.45 10.89
C GLU A 27 -7.86 -3.31 10.12
N ARG A 28 -8.14 -2.21 10.82
CA ARG A 28 -8.71 -1.01 10.23
C ARG A 28 -7.59 -0.19 9.59
N CYS A 29 -7.59 -0.12 8.27
CA CYS A 29 -6.53 0.50 7.48
C CYS A 29 -7.03 1.66 6.64
N ILE A 30 -6.11 2.47 6.13
CA ILE A 30 -6.38 3.42 5.06
C ILE A 30 -6.01 2.74 3.74
N TYR A 31 -6.83 2.92 2.72
CA TYR A 31 -6.73 2.20 1.46
C TYR A 31 -6.89 3.15 0.29
N ARG A 32 -6.12 2.92 -0.77
CA ARG A 32 -6.29 3.64 -2.03
C ARG A 32 -6.15 2.65 -3.20
N ASP A 33 -7.16 2.63 -4.07
CA ASP A 33 -7.09 1.91 -5.35
C ASP A 33 -6.47 2.85 -6.38
N PHE A 34 -5.35 2.45 -6.96
CA PHE A 34 -4.68 3.27 -7.98
C PHE A 34 -5.40 3.26 -9.32
N GLY A 35 -6.37 2.38 -9.51
CA GLY A 35 -7.17 2.31 -10.74
C GLY A 35 -6.45 1.66 -11.91
N ASN A 36 -5.29 1.06 -11.68
CA ASN A 36 -4.45 0.47 -12.73
C ASN A 36 -4.06 -0.98 -12.43
N GLY A 37 -4.82 -1.66 -11.57
CA GLY A 37 -4.54 -3.03 -11.16
C GLY A 37 -3.73 -3.13 -9.88
N PHE A 38 -3.17 -2.03 -9.42
CA PHE A 38 -2.42 -1.96 -8.17
C PHE A 38 -3.22 -1.17 -7.14
N ASN A 39 -2.97 -1.44 -5.86
CA ASN A 39 -3.63 -0.72 -4.78
C ASN A 39 -2.70 -0.62 -3.58
N LEU A 40 -3.03 0.28 -2.67
CA LEU A 40 -2.19 0.62 -1.54
C LEU A 40 -2.95 0.38 -0.24
N GLU A 41 -2.33 -0.37 0.65
CA GLU A 41 -2.78 -0.55 2.03
C GLU A 41 -1.85 0.24 2.95
N ILE A 42 -2.42 1.10 3.79
CA ILE A 42 -1.67 1.86 4.79
C ILE A 42 -2.12 1.36 6.15
N SER A 43 -1.27 0.58 6.81
CA SER A 43 -1.57 0.01 8.11
C SER A 43 -0.76 0.69 9.21
N GLY A 44 -1.11 0.41 10.47
CA GLY A 44 -0.41 1.00 11.61
C GLY A 44 -0.80 2.44 11.88
N THR A 45 -1.89 2.94 11.30
CA THR A 45 -2.36 4.33 11.50
C THR A 45 -3.40 4.43 12.61
N HIS A 46 -3.63 3.36 13.34
CA HIS A 46 -4.56 3.35 14.46
C HIS A 46 -4.07 4.28 15.57
N THR A 47 -5.01 4.90 16.29
CA THR A 47 -4.68 5.87 17.34
C THR A 47 -3.84 5.30 18.47
N THR A 48 -3.84 3.97 18.65
CA THR A 48 -3.04 3.30 19.67
C THR A 48 -1.61 3.03 19.23
N ASN A 49 -1.24 3.35 18.01
CA ASN A 49 0.12 3.17 17.53
C ASN A 49 1.05 4.20 18.17
N LYS A 50 1.80 3.77 19.17
CA LYS A 50 2.70 4.63 19.94
C LYS A 50 3.87 5.14 19.14
N ARG A 51 4.29 4.42 18.10
CA ARG A 51 5.41 4.81 17.25
C ARG A 51 5.03 5.87 16.24
N LYS A 52 3.74 6.04 15.97
CA LYS A 52 3.21 7.02 15.01
C LYS A 52 3.82 6.87 13.62
N THR A 53 4.21 5.66 13.26
CA THR A 53 4.68 5.32 11.93
C THR A 53 3.75 4.32 11.28
N ALA A 54 3.66 4.38 9.96
CA ALA A 54 2.81 3.51 9.19
C ALA A 54 3.65 2.51 8.39
N LYS A 55 2.97 1.47 7.93
CA LYS A 55 3.51 0.50 6.99
C LYS A 55 2.67 0.60 5.72
N LEU A 56 3.31 0.77 4.58
CA LEU A 56 2.63 0.85 3.30
C LEU A 56 2.90 -0.43 2.52
N TYR A 57 1.82 -1.05 2.04
CA TYR A 57 1.89 -2.27 1.25
C TYR A 57 1.30 -1.99 -0.12
N LEU A 58 2.13 -2.16 -1.15
CA LEU A 58 1.68 -2.07 -2.53
C LEU A 58 1.25 -3.46 -2.98
N TRP A 59 -0.03 -3.60 -3.28
CA TRP A 59 -0.64 -4.86 -3.72
C TRP A 59 -0.86 -4.86 -5.23
N PHE A 60 -0.72 -6.03 -5.82
CA PHE A 60 -1.23 -6.28 -7.17
C PHE A 60 -2.60 -6.96 -7.03
N GLY A 61 -3.67 -6.20 -7.24
CA GLY A 61 -5.04 -6.68 -6.99
C GLY A 61 -5.19 -7.22 -5.58
N GLU A 62 -5.80 -8.38 -5.45
CA GLU A 62 -5.90 -9.11 -4.18
C GLU A 62 -4.91 -10.29 -4.13
N CYS A 63 -3.99 -10.35 -5.09
CA CYS A 63 -3.12 -11.52 -5.28
C CYS A 63 -1.97 -11.57 -4.30
N PHE A 64 -1.12 -10.55 -4.31
CA PHE A 64 0.07 -10.53 -3.46
C PHE A 64 0.64 -9.12 -3.33
N ILE A 65 1.53 -8.97 -2.35
CA ILE A 65 2.22 -7.72 -2.06
C ILE A 65 3.45 -7.61 -2.97
N VAL A 66 3.53 -6.52 -3.72
CA VAL A 66 4.65 -6.25 -4.63
C VAL A 66 5.79 -5.55 -3.91
N ARG A 67 5.46 -4.64 -2.99
CA ARG A 67 6.46 -3.84 -2.29
C ARG A 67 5.94 -3.43 -0.91
N LYS A 68 6.86 -3.36 0.06
CA LYS A 68 6.55 -2.94 1.43
C LYS A 68 7.46 -1.78 1.81
N VAL A 69 6.89 -0.78 2.49
CA VAL A 69 7.65 0.35 3.02
C VAL A 69 7.28 0.51 4.48
N TYR A 70 8.26 0.38 5.36
CA TYR A 70 8.05 0.43 6.81
C TYR A 70 8.58 1.73 7.40
N GLY A 71 8.08 2.08 8.59
CA GLY A 71 8.59 3.20 9.34
C GLY A 71 8.26 4.57 8.73
N VAL A 72 7.13 4.66 8.03
CA VAL A 72 6.72 5.90 7.36
C VAL A 72 6.02 6.81 8.36
N THR A 73 6.53 8.03 8.53
CA THR A 73 5.86 9.00 9.41
C THR A 73 4.58 9.50 8.74
N GLN A 74 3.63 9.96 9.58
CA GLN A 74 2.35 10.44 9.04
C GLN A 74 2.51 11.57 8.03
N GLU A 75 3.54 12.40 8.22
CA GLU A 75 3.83 13.52 7.31
C GLU A 75 4.28 13.06 5.93
N ASP A 76 4.92 11.89 5.86
CA ASP A 76 5.51 11.38 4.62
C ASP A 76 4.60 10.40 3.88
N ILE A 77 3.49 9.97 4.47
CA ILE A 77 2.60 8.97 3.85
C ILE A 77 2.15 9.41 2.47
N GLY A 78 1.68 10.64 2.33
CA GLY A 78 1.18 11.15 1.06
C GLY A 78 2.24 11.14 -0.03
N ALA A 79 3.44 11.61 0.29
CA ALA A 79 4.54 11.66 -0.68
C ALA A 79 4.98 10.25 -1.10
N ILE A 80 5.10 9.34 -0.15
CA ILE A 80 5.50 7.95 -0.44
C ILE A 80 4.42 7.24 -1.22
N ALA A 81 3.15 7.49 -0.91
CA ALA A 81 2.04 6.93 -1.67
C ALA A 81 2.11 7.36 -3.14
N GLU A 82 2.43 8.62 -3.41
CA GLU A 82 2.59 9.10 -4.78
C GLU A 82 3.81 8.48 -5.47
N GLU A 83 4.90 8.28 -4.76
CA GLU A 83 6.06 7.56 -5.30
C GLU A 83 5.70 6.13 -5.69
N LEU A 84 4.91 5.45 -4.85
CA LEU A 84 4.45 4.09 -5.14
C LEU A 84 3.50 4.08 -6.35
N TYR A 85 2.66 5.07 -6.48
CA TYR A 85 1.79 5.20 -7.65
C TYR A 85 2.62 5.36 -8.92
N GLU A 86 3.63 6.24 -8.90
CA GLU A 86 4.54 6.42 -10.05
C GLU A 86 5.32 5.13 -10.33
N TYR A 87 5.71 4.40 -9.30
CA TYR A 87 6.37 3.11 -9.44
C TYR A 87 5.47 2.11 -10.19
N THR A 88 4.16 2.08 -9.89
CA THR A 88 3.23 1.19 -10.62
C THR A 88 3.15 1.56 -12.10
N LYS A 89 3.20 2.84 -12.44
CA LYS A 89 3.21 3.27 -13.83
C LYS A 89 4.46 2.77 -14.56
N GLN A 90 5.61 2.79 -13.89
CA GLN A 90 6.85 2.23 -14.44
C GLN A 90 6.75 0.73 -14.64
N LEU A 91 6.18 0.01 -13.67
CA LEU A 91 5.98 -1.44 -13.79
C LEU A 91 5.12 -1.77 -15.01
N ILE A 92 4.02 -1.06 -15.18
CA ILE A 92 3.10 -1.27 -16.32
C ILE A 92 3.83 -1.01 -17.63
N LYS A 93 4.57 0.08 -17.69
CA LYS A 93 5.32 0.45 -18.89
C LYS A 93 6.36 -0.60 -19.28
N GLN A 94 6.92 -1.29 -18.29
CA GLN A 94 7.92 -2.34 -18.50
C GLN A 94 7.30 -3.73 -18.70
N GLY A 95 5.97 -3.84 -18.68
CA GLY A 95 5.28 -5.11 -18.85
C GLY A 95 5.06 -5.89 -17.57
N TYR A 96 5.33 -5.32 -16.41
CA TYR A 96 5.14 -5.96 -15.11
C TYR A 96 3.76 -5.63 -14.53
N ASP A 97 2.72 -5.89 -15.30
CA ASP A 97 1.34 -5.62 -14.93
C ASP A 97 0.47 -6.89 -14.93
N ASN A 98 1.12 -8.05 -14.79
CA ASN A 98 0.43 -9.32 -14.69
C ASN A 98 1.14 -10.21 -13.69
N ARG A 99 0.43 -11.24 -13.22
CA ARG A 99 0.91 -12.12 -12.17
C ARG A 99 2.24 -12.79 -12.51
N THR A 100 2.34 -13.34 -13.71
CA THR A 100 3.55 -14.09 -14.12
C THR A 100 4.77 -13.18 -14.14
N ALA A 101 4.67 -12.02 -14.80
CA ALA A 101 5.78 -11.08 -14.90
C ALA A 101 6.23 -10.58 -13.52
N LEU A 102 5.26 -10.25 -12.65
CA LEU A 102 5.55 -9.77 -11.31
C LEU A 102 6.21 -10.84 -10.44
N LEU A 103 5.75 -12.08 -10.52
CA LEU A 103 6.36 -13.19 -9.78
C LEU A 103 7.77 -13.46 -10.25
N ASP A 104 8.03 -13.37 -11.55
CA ASP A 104 9.38 -13.53 -12.10
C ASP A 104 10.31 -12.42 -11.62
N MET A 105 9.81 -11.19 -11.54
CA MET A 105 10.57 -10.06 -11.04
C MET A 105 10.90 -10.20 -9.55
N LEU A 106 9.93 -10.65 -8.75
CA LEU A 106 10.07 -10.76 -7.29
C LEU A 106 10.86 -12.01 -6.89
N HIS A 107 10.81 -13.06 -7.70
CA HIS A 107 11.43 -14.36 -7.39
C HIS A 107 12.24 -14.91 -8.58
N PRO A 108 13.29 -14.19 -9.00
CA PRO A 108 14.04 -14.60 -10.20
C PRO A 108 14.71 -15.98 -10.06
N LYS A 109 15.14 -16.36 -8.85
CA LYS A 109 15.74 -17.68 -8.62
C LYS A 109 14.77 -18.83 -8.83
N LEU A 110 13.50 -18.62 -8.42
CA LEU A 110 12.46 -19.61 -8.64
C LEU A 110 12.22 -19.81 -10.14
N ASN A 111 12.27 -18.74 -10.89
CA ASN A 111 12.11 -18.80 -12.34
C ASN A 111 13.26 -19.53 -13.01
N GLU A 112 14.49 -19.30 -12.57
CA GLU A 112 15.67 -20.00 -13.08
C GLU A 112 15.57 -21.51 -12.83
N GLU A 113 15.11 -21.92 -11.65
CA GLU A 113 14.98 -23.34 -11.28
C GLU A 113 13.93 -24.07 -12.10
N ARG A 114 12.93 -23.37 -12.64
CA ARG A 114 11.91 -23.97 -13.49
C ARG A 114 12.38 -24.28 -14.90
N ASN A 115 13.45 -23.67 -15.29
CA ASN A 115 14.04 -23.89 -16.61
C ASN A 115 15.05 -25.04 -16.56
#